data_cfc668b81922d508645bd4f5965ace4e
#
_entry.id   cfc668b81922d508645bd4f5965ace4e
#
_cell.length_a   1.000
_cell.length_b   1.000
_cell.length_c   1.000
_cell.angle_alpha   90.00
_cell.angle_beta   90.00
_cell.angle_gamma   90.00
#
_symmetry.space_group_name_H-M   'P 1'
#
loop_
_entity.id
_entity.type
_entity.pdbx_description
1 polymer ?
#
loop_
_entity_poly.entity_id
_entity_poly.type
_entity_poly.pdbx_seq_one_letter_code
_entity_poly.pdbx_strand_id
1 'polypeptide(L)'
;MSISKKGLLAGVATATIALVATFVAPAAYAGTSAANCANVGSGYAVQKGKTVEVFTSVVGDELTRYAAASKDFTACTGIKINWNGSDQFEAQLPVRVAGGTAPDLALVPQPGLIAQMVATGKAVAAPSAVVNNINRYWSKSWRNLGSVNGTFYAAPNSANLKSLVWYSPKQFAKYGYSVPTTWTDMFTQSDKMAAAGQTAWCGGIGSGGATGWPSTDWLEEVVVREAGATVYNNWISHKVKFSDAPIIHAMNTVWGWMGNSKYVGKVSTIATTSFQDAVTGIPSGACMQLQQASFIAASLPKGSVVSPTGDAWVYYLPGINPAVTTPVEGGGEFYLAFNSNKATAEVQTFLSTPQWAITRVKAAGSNGGWLSANSGVPASTYSNPLDALSAKYLSDPHSTFVFDASDAMPAAIGNGAMWTGFTDWFANGTAVKTVAARIDSAWPTAK
;
A
#
# COMPACT_ATOMS: atom_id res chain seq x y z
N MET A 1 27.06 -107.16 -8.08
CA MET A 1 28.49 -107.14 -7.86
C MET A 1 28.92 -105.71 -7.67
N SER A 2 28.98 -105.29 -6.58
CA SER A 2 30.02 -104.75 -5.69
C SER A 2 31.13 -104.04 -6.39
N ILE A 3 31.40 -102.79 -6.08
CA ILE A 3 32.56 -102.16 -5.47
C ILE A 3 32.44 -100.62 -5.63
N SER A 4 32.27 -100.00 -4.59
CA SER A 4 33.17 -99.29 -3.63
C SER A 4 33.50 -97.84 -4.03
N LYS A 5 33.06 -96.98 -3.14
CA LYS A 5 33.28 -95.53 -3.07
C LYS A 5 34.76 -95.19 -2.70
N LYS A 6 35.25 -94.11 -3.22
CA LYS A 6 36.17 -93.24 -2.48
C LYS A 6 35.90 -91.76 -2.88
N GLY A 7 35.67 -91.00 -1.90
CA GLY A 7 35.38 -89.58 -2.05
C GLY A 7 36.64 -88.72 -2.18
N LEU A 8 36.41 -87.59 -2.83
CA LEU A 8 37.41 -86.49 -2.79
C LEU A 8 36.67 -85.22 -2.42
N LEU A 9 37.04 -84.67 -1.27
CA LEU A 9 36.57 -83.32 -0.83
C LEU A 9 37.27 -82.28 -1.71
N ALA A 10 36.50 -81.48 -2.40
CA ALA A 10 36.95 -80.26 -3.02
C ALA A 10 36.30 -79.09 -2.27
N GLY A 11 37.09 -78.29 -1.58
CA GLY A 11 36.67 -77.12 -0.85
C GLY A 11 36.19 -76.01 -1.85
N VAL A 12 35.01 -75.52 -1.62
CA VAL A 12 34.50 -74.38 -2.30
C VAL A 12 34.87 -73.13 -1.49
N ALA A 13 35.79 -72.34 -2.02
CA ALA A 13 36.08 -71.00 -1.49
C ALA A 13 35.01 -70.01 -1.97
N THR A 14 34.14 -69.62 -1.07
CA THR A 14 33.17 -68.55 -1.29
C THR A 14 33.87 -67.20 -1.23
N ALA A 15 34.10 -66.57 -2.39
CA ALA A 15 34.55 -65.20 -2.49
C ALA A 15 33.32 -64.27 -2.25
N THR A 16 33.25 -63.66 -1.06
CA THR A 16 32.31 -62.60 -0.74
C THR A 16 32.78 -61.32 -1.42
N ILE A 17 32.10 -60.91 -2.52
CA ILE A 17 32.23 -59.59 -3.13
C ILE A 17 31.45 -58.59 -2.24
N ALA A 18 32.18 -57.81 -1.44
CA ALA A 18 31.61 -56.68 -0.72
C ALA A 18 31.31 -55.55 -1.73
N LEU A 19 30.04 -55.37 -2.11
CA LEU A 19 29.60 -54.18 -2.79
C LEU A 19 29.71 -53.01 -1.82
N VAL A 20 30.75 -52.18 -1.99
CA VAL A 20 30.83 -50.86 -1.33
C VAL A 20 29.90 -49.95 -2.08
N ALA A 21 28.68 -49.82 -1.60
CA ALA A 21 27.76 -48.77 -2.03
C ALA A 21 28.33 -47.41 -1.52
N THR A 22 29.03 -46.71 -2.42
CA THR A 22 29.35 -45.30 -2.18
C THR A 22 28.07 -44.51 -2.16
N PHE A 23 27.53 -44.26 -0.99
CA PHE A 23 26.51 -43.21 -0.81
C PHE A 23 27.20 -41.88 -1.12
N VAL A 24 26.95 -41.36 -2.35
CA VAL A 24 27.19 -39.96 -2.64
C VAL A 24 26.15 -39.19 -1.83
N ALA A 25 26.54 -38.75 -0.64
CA ALA A 25 25.73 -37.80 0.11
C ALA A 25 25.50 -36.59 -0.80
N PRO A 26 24.24 -36.12 -0.95
CA PRO A 26 23.99 -34.88 -1.68
C PRO A 26 24.84 -33.80 -1.03
N ALA A 27 25.61 -33.07 -1.84
CA ALA A 27 26.43 -31.97 -1.37
C ALA A 27 25.58 -31.08 -0.47
N ALA A 28 25.91 -31.04 0.81
CA ALA A 28 25.28 -30.13 1.76
C ALA A 28 25.47 -28.73 1.18
N TYR A 29 24.37 -28.10 0.77
CA TYR A 29 24.36 -26.69 0.41
C TYR A 29 24.99 -25.92 1.56
N ALA A 30 26.13 -25.28 1.30
CA ALA A 30 26.86 -24.48 2.29
C ALA A 30 25.85 -23.47 2.88
N GLY A 31 25.45 -23.70 4.12
CA GLY A 31 24.42 -22.97 4.79
C GLY A 31 24.78 -21.50 4.91
N THR A 32 23.85 -20.66 4.51
CA THR A 32 23.75 -19.27 5.00
C THR A 32 23.76 -19.32 6.53
N SER A 33 24.49 -18.40 7.17
CA SER A 33 24.59 -18.41 8.63
C SER A 33 23.17 -18.37 9.24
N ALA A 34 22.90 -19.24 10.19
CA ALA A 34 21.58 -19.37 10.85
C ALA A 34 21.05 -18.04 11.40
N ALA A 35 21.94 -17.10 11.77
CA ALA A 35 21.59 -15.78 12.25
C ALA A 35 20.90 -14.89 11.20
N ASN A 36 21.30 -14.98 9.93
CA ASN A 36 20.69 -14.16 8.87
C ASN A 36 19.33 -14.70 8.41
N CYS A 37 19.09 -15.99 8.53
CA CYS A 37 17.84 -16.62 8.16
C CYS A 37 16.76 -16.52 9.25
N ALA A 38 17.12 -16.32 10.51
CA ALA A 38 16.20 -16.25 11.63
C ALA A 38 15.10 -15.17 11.47
N ASN A 39 15.43 -14.04 10.83
CA ASN A 39 14.50 -12.94 10.59
C ASN A 39 13.67 -13.10 9.29
N VAL A 40 13.99 -14.10 8.48
CA VAL A 40 13.39 -14.32 7.15
C VAL A 40 12.39 -15.45 7.17
N GLY A 41 12.58 -16.42 8.07
CA GLY A 41 11.88 -17.70 8.07
C GLY A 41 12.69 -18.79 7.37
N SER A 42 12.08 -19.95 7.18
CA SER A 42 12.73 -21.16 6.62
C SER A 42 12.11 -21.54 5.27
N GLY A 43 12.84 -22.36 4.50
CA GLY A 43 12.33 -22.98 3.27
C GLY A 43 12.67 -22.27 1.98
N TYR A 44 13.40 -21.16 2.02
CA TYR A 44 13.84 -20.47 0.80
C TYR A 44 15.04 -21.14 0.15
N ALA A 45 15.03 -21.24 -1.19
CA ALA A 45 16.17 -21.74 -1.92
C ALA A 45 17.27 -20.68 -2.06
N VAL A 46 18.52 -21.09 -1.83
CA VAL A 46 19.69 -20.25 -2.10
C VAL A 46 19.88 -20.11 -3.62
N GLN A 47 19.91 -18.88 -4.12
CA GLN A 47 20.05 -18.56 -5.55
C GLN A 47 21.00 -17.37 -5.74
N LYS A 48 22.29 -17.59 -5.42
CA LYS A 48 23.34 -16.57 -5.51
C LYS A 48 23.41 -15.91 -6.87
N GLY A 49 23.53 -14.58 -6.90
CA GLY A 49 23.70 -13.79 -8.12
C GLY A 49 22.41 -13.55 -8.90
N LYS A 50 21.25 -14.02 -8.42
CA LYS A 50 19.95 -13.65 -9.00
C LYS A 50 19.52 -12.29 -8.50
N THR A 51 18.87 -11.54 -9.40
CA THR A 51 18.22 -10.26 -9.08
C THR A 51 16.77 -10.33 -9.49
N VAL A 52 15.88 -9.80 -8.64
CA VAL A 52 14.45 -9.65 -8.91
C VAL A 52 14.12 -8.16 -8.82
N GLU A 53 13.62 -7.59 -9.90
CA GLU A 53 13.14 -6.20 -9.93
C GLU A 53 11.75 -6.12 -9.30
N VAL A 54 11.57 -5.18 -8.38
CA VAL A 54 10.26 -4.75 -7.88
C VAL A 54 10.05 -3.30 -8.30
N PHE A 55 9.19 -3.08 -9.28
CA PHE A 55 8.83 -1.75 -9.77
C PHE A 55 7.67 -1.18 -8.95
N THR A 56 7.73 0.09 -8.55
CA THR A 56 6.77 0.70 -7.62
C THR A 56 6.67 2.22 -7.78
N SER A 57 5.55 2.80 -7.32
CA SER A 57 5.36 4.25 -7.16
C SER A 57 6.09 4.82 -5.92
N VAL A 58 6.55 3.96 -5.02
CA VAL A 58 7.29 4.38 -3.82
C VAL A 58 8.65 4.95 -4.21
N VAL A 59 8.96 6.15 -3.71
CA VAL A 59 10.21 6.88 -4.00
C VAL A 59 10.85 7.44 -2.71
N GLY A 60 12.04 8.00 -2.84
CA GLY A 60 12.72 8.71 -1.75
C GLY A 60 13.08 7.85 -0.54
N ASP A 61 12.90 8.42 0.66
CA ASP A 61 13.26 7.76 1.93
C ASP A 61 12.46 6.50 2.17
N GLU A 62 11.21 6.46 1.73
CA GLU A 62 10.39 5.26 1.87
C GLU A 62 10.93 4.10 1.04
N LEU A 63 11.37 4.32 -0.20
CA LEU A 63 12.02 3.30 -1.01
C LEU A 63 13.30 2.76 -0.34
N THR A 64 14.07 3.64 0.29
CA THR A 64 15.27 3.26 1.07
C THR A 64 14.92 2.32 2.22
N ARG A 65 13.77 2.52 2.88
CA ARG A 65 13.28 1.66 3.96
C ARG A 65 12.86 0.28 3.45
N TYR A 66 12.29 0.18 2.24
CA TYR A 66 12.01 -1.12 1.58
C TYR A 66 13.31 -1.87 1.29
N ALA A 67 14.33 -1.19 0.76
CA ALA A 67 15.63 -1.78 0.51
C ALA A 67 16.31 -2.24 1.81
N ALA A 68 16.20 -1.47 2.89
CA ALA A 68 16.74 -1.84 4.20
C ALA A 68 16.05 -3.08 4.78
N ALA A 69 14.72 -3.18 4.67
CA ALA A 69 13.93 -4.29 5.16
C ALA A 69 14.22 -5.62 4.45
N SER A 70 14.74 -5.58 3.21
CA SER A 70 15.04 -6.79 2.40
C SER A 70 16.47 -7.33 2.57
N LYS A 71 17.34 -6.69 3.37
CA LYS A 71 18.76 -7.06 3.51
C LYS A 71 18.96 -8.49 4.02
N ASP A 72 18.20 -8.88 5.05
CA ASP A 72 18.34 -10.21 5.66
C ASP A 72 17.91 -11.32 4.68
N PHE A 73 16.88 -11.07 3.87
CA PHE A 73 16.47 -11.99 2.80
C PHE A 73 17.59 -12.17 1.76
N THR A 74 18.18 -11.08 1.30
CA THR A 74 19.30 -11.11 0.35
C THR A 74 20.50 -11.85 0.94
N ALA A 75 20.85 -11.58 2.19
CA ALA A 75 21.97 -12.27 2.87
C ALA A 75 21.70 -13.78 3.01
N CYS A 76 20.44 -14.17 3.28
CA CYS A 76 20.05 -15.56 3.45
C CYS A 76 20.01 -16.33 2.12
N THR A 77 19.39 -15.77 1.09
CA THR A 77 19.11 -16.49 -0.16
C THR A 77 20.12 -16.23 -1.28
N GLY A 78 20.86 -15.12 -1.19
CA GLY A 78 21.71 -14.61 -2.28
C GLY A 78 20.92 -13.97 -3.43
N ILE A 79 19.57 -13.84 -3.32
CA ILE A 79 18.73 -13.13 -4.28
C ILE A 79 18.72 -11.65 -3.92
N LYS A 80 19.16 -10.78 -4.84
CA LYS A 80 19.07 -9.34 -4.68
C LYS A 80 17.67 -8.87 -5.07
N ILE A 81 16.98 -8.13 -4.20
CA ILE A 81 15.77 -7.41 -4.56
C ILE A 81 16.17 -6.01 -5.03
N ASN A 82 15.88 -5.69 -6.29
CA ASN A 82 16.13 -4.39 -6.89
C ASN A 82 14.84 -3.56 -6.82
N TRP A 83 14.74 -2.70 -5.82
CA TRP A 83 13.63 -1.78 -5.66
C TRP A 83 13.79 -0.63 -6.65
N ASN A 84 12.90 -0.56 -7.64
CA ASN A 84 12.88 0.44 -8.70
C ASN A 84 11.66 1.35 -8.53
N GLY A 85 11.85 2.52 -7.93
CA GLY A 85 10.79 3.50 -7.68
C GLY A 85 10.69 4.53 -8.80
N SER A 86 9.46 4.90 -9.15
CA SER A 86 9.19 5.95 -10.15
C SER A 86 7.90 6.70 -9.81
N ASP A 87 7.95 8.03 -9.84
CA ASP A 87 6.77 8.90 -9.77
C ASP A 87 5.90 8.85 -11.05
N GLN A 88 6.36 8.11 -12.07
CA GLN A 88 5.64 7.82 -13.32
C GLN A 88 5.14 6.36 -13.35
N PHE A 89 5.08 5.66 -12.21
CA PHE A 89 4.81 4.23 -12.13
C PHE A 89 3.54 3.83 -12.88
N GLU A 90 2.42 4.50 -12.60
CA GLU A 90 1.10 4.15 -13.16
C GLU A 90 1.04 4.36 -14.67
N ALA A 91 1.78 5.35 -15.18
CA ALA A 91 1.92 5.59 -16.62
C ALA A 91 2.88 4.59 -17.28
N GLN A 92 3.98 4.24 -16.60
CA GLN A 92 5.04 3.40 -17.16
C GLN A 92 4.73 1.91 -17.09
N LEU A 93 4.06 1.42 -16.04
CA LEU A 93 3.81 -0.02 -15.89
C LEU A 93 3.04 -0.60 -17.09
N PRO A 94 1.90 -0.03 -17.54
CA PRO A 94 1.19 -0.54 -18.71
C PRO A 94 2.05 -0.51 -19.99
N VAL A 95 2.85 0.54 -20.19
CA VAL A 95 3.74 0.68 -21.36
C VAL A 95 4.84 -0.38 -21.33
N ARG A 96 5.49 -0.61 -20.20
CA ARG A 96 6.50 -1.66 -20.03
C ARG A 96 5.92 -3.05 -20.28
N VAL A 97 4.73 -3.34 -19.76
CA VAL A 97 4.05 -4.63 -19.94
C VAL A 97 3.69 -4.84 -21.40
N ALA A 98 3.12 -3.84 -22.08
CA ALA A 98 2.78 -3.91 -23.50
C ALA A 98 4.03 -4.06 -24.39
N GLY A 99 5.12 -3.36 -24.05
CA GLY A 99 6.40 -3.38 -24.75
C GLY A 99 7.27 -4.61 -24.49
N GLY A 100 6.83 -5.57 -23.66
CA GLY A 100 7.59 -6.79 -23.36
C GLY A 100 8.75 -6.58 -22.37
N THR A 101 8.79 -5.46 -21.67
CA THR A 101 9.80 -5.11 -20.66
C THR A 101 9.20 -5.01 -19.25
N ALA A 102 8.19 -5.86 -18.98
CA ALA A 102 7.56 -5.96 -17.68
C ALA A 102 8.61 -6.20 -16.58
N PRO A 103 8.45 -5.64 -15.36
CA PRO A 103 9.28 -5.99 -14.22
C PRO A 103 9.06 -7.45 -13.79
N ASP A 104 9.90 -7.99 -12.93
CA ASP A 104 9.63 -9.30 -12.31
C ASP A 104 8.38 -9.24 -11.42
N LEU A 105 8.34 -8.22 -10.54
CA LEU A 105 7.23 -7.87 -9.67
C LEU A 105 6.89 -6.38 -9.82
N ALA A 106 5.62 -6.04 -9.69
CA ALA A 106 5.18 -4.67 -9.44
C ALA A 106 4.52 -4.59 -8.05
N LEU A 107 4.82 -3.54 -7.30
CA LEU A 107 4.10 -3.18 -6.09
C LEU A 107 3.06 -2.14 -6.48
N VAL A 108 1.79 -2.56 -6.56
CA VAL A 108 0.67 -1.82 -7.15
C VAL A 108 -0.30 -1.41 -6.06
N PRO A 109 -0.58 -0.11 -5.87
CA PRO A 109 -1.61 0.35 -4.93
C PRO A 109 -3.04 0.01 -5.38
N GLN A 110 -3.29 -0.02 -6.70
CA GLN A 110 -4.63 0.01 -7.27
C GLN A 110 -5.12 -1.37 -7.72
N PRO A 111 -6.13 -1.99 -7.07
CA PRO A 111 -6.82 -3.18 -7.58
C PRO A 111 -7.33 -3.02 -9.03
N GLY A 112 -7.77 -1.82 -9.42
CA GLY A 112 -8.17 -1.53 -10.80
C GLY A 112 -7.02 -1.67 -11.80
N LEU A 113 -5.81 -1.23 -11.44
CA LEU A 113 -4.61 -1.40 -12.28
C LEU A 113 -4.16 -2.86 -12.32
N ILE A 114 -4.29 -3.60 -11.20
CA ILE A 114 -4.06 -5.06 -11.20
C ILE A 114 -4.97 -5.74 -12.23
N ALA A 115 -6.27 -5.44 -12.22
CA ALA A 115 -7.22 -5.99 -13.17
C ALA A 115 -6.86 -5.66 -14.64
N GLN A 116 -6.41 -4.43 -14.89
CA GLN A 116 -5.91 -4.02 -16.21
C GLN A 116 -4.68 -4.83 -16.63
N MET A 117 -3.71 -5.01 -15.74
CA MET A 117 -2.51 -5.81 -16.06
C MET A 117 -2.83 -7.27 -16.28
N VAL A 118 -3.74 -7.87 -15.52
CA VAL A 118 -4.22 -9.24 -15.72
C VAL A 118 -4.89 -9.40 -17.08
N ALA A 119 -5.70 -8.41 -17.51
CA ALA A 119 -6.36 -8.43 -18.83
C ALA A 119 -5.38 -8.45 -20.01
N THR A 120 -4.12 -8.04 -19.83
CA THR A 120 -3.07 -8.16 -20.88
C THR A 120 -2.62 -9.60 -21.12
N GLY A 121 -2.94 -10.54 -20.22
CA GLY A 121 -2.45 -11.91 -20.21
C GLY A 121 -0.95 -12.04 -19.85
N LYS A 122 -0.32 -10.97 -19.38
CA LYS A 122 1.11 -10.96 -18.98
C LYS A 122 1.34 -11.12 -17.49
N ALA A 123 0.33 -10.82 -16.68
CA ALA A 123 0.40 -11.07 -15.23
C ALA A 123 0.27 -12.57 -14.94
N VAL A 124 1.00 -13.04 -13.94
CA VAL A 124 1.07 -14.45 -13.54
C VAL A 124 0.31 -14.65 -12.23
N ALA A 125 -0.51 -15.69 -12.16
CA ALA A 125 -1.19 -16.07 -10.91
C ALA A 125 -0.17 -16.34 -9.79
N ALA A 126 -0.52 -15.94 -8.57
CA ALA A 126 0.36 -16.11 -7.42
C ALA A 126 0.65 -17.60 -7.14
N PRO A 127 1.91 -17.96 -6.81
CA PRO A 127 2.27 -19.35 -6.53
C PRO A 127 1.59 -19.83 -5.23
N SER A 128 1.44 -21.16 -5.10
CA SER A 128 0.74 -21.79 -3.97
C SER A 128 1.27 -21.37 -2.60
N ALA A 129 2.58 -21.15 -2.46
CA ALA A 129 3.18 -20.68 -1.21
C ALA A 129 2.63 -19.29 -0.80
N VAL A 130 2.52 -18.37 -1.77
CA VAL A 130 1.91 -17.05 -1.55
C VAL A 130 0.43 -17.18 -1.21
N VAL A 131 -0.34 -17.99 -1.97
CA VAL A 131 -1.76 -18.24 -1.69
C VAL A 131 -1.97 -18.76 -0.27
N ASN A 132 -1.12 -19.69 0.18
CA ASN A 132 -1.19 -20.26 1.53
C ASN A 132 -0.91 -19.19 2.61
N ASN A 133 0.08 -18.31 2.42
CA ASN A 133 0.34 -17.21 3.33
C ASN A 133 -0.86 -16.25 3.42
N ILE A 134 -1.45 -15.90 2.27
CA ILE A 134 -2.59 -14.98 2.25
C ILE A 134 -3.82 -15.61 2.90
N ASN A 135 -4.12 -16.87 2.62
CA ASN A 135 -5.24 -17.57 3.26
C ASN A 135 -5.08 -17.71 4.79
N ARG A 136 -3.82 -17.76 5.26
CA ARG A 136 -3.52 -17.91 6.69
C ARG A 136 -3.54 -16.59 7.46
N TYR A 137 -3.08 -15.51 6.84
CA TYR A 137 -2.72 -14.28 7.55
C TYR A 137 -3.52 -13.06 7.12
N TRP A 138 -4.31 -13.11 6.05
CA TRP A 138 -5.07 -11.98 5.57
C TRP A 138 -6.56 -12.28 5.52
N SER A 139 -7.37 -11.23 5.68
CA SER A 139 -8.82 -11.38 5.56
C SER A 139 -9.23 -11.68 4.11
N LYS A 140 -10.44 -12.26 3.96
CA LYS A 140 -11.02 -12.53 2.64
C LYS A 140 -11.20 -11.25 1.80
N SER A 141 -11.50 -10.11 2.44
CA SER A 141 -11.63 -8.82 1.76
C SER A 141 -10.33 -8.40 1.11
N TRP A 142 -9.21 -8.44 1.84
CA TRP A 142 -7.89 -8.16 1.29
C TRP A 142 -7.49 -9.11 0.17
N ARG A 143 -7.76 -10.40 0.32
CA ARG A 143 -7.51 -11.38 -0.74
C ARG A 143 -8.31 -11.09 -2.00
N ASN A 144 -9.57 -10.66 -1.86
CA ASN A 144 -10.43 -10.34 -3.00
C ASN A 144 -9.89 -9.15 -3.81
N LEU A 145 -9.30 -8.14 -3.18
CA LEU A 145 -8.68 -6.99 -3.87
C LEU A 145 -7.51 -7.40 -4.78
N GLY A 146 -6.79 -8.46 -4.43
CA GLY A 146 -5.71 -9.03 -5.26
C GLY A 146 -6.18 -10.10 -6.24
N SER A 147 -7.49 -10.34 -6.36
CA SER A 147 -8.10 -11.39 -7.20
C SER A 147 -8.83 -10.81 -8.40
N VAL A 148 -8.68 -11.44 -9.57
CA VAL A 148 -9.39 -11.06 -10.80
C VAL A 148 -10.10 -12.30 -11.34
N ASN A 149 -11.40 -12.24 -11.60
CA ASN A 149 -12.23 -13.34 -12.09
C ASN A 149 -12.04 -14.64 -11.29
N GLY A 150 -11.95 -14.54 -9.97
CA GLY A 150 -11.81 -15.67 -9.04
C GLY A 150 -10.38 -16.23 -8.92
N THR A 151 -9.44 -15.80 -9.74
CA THR A 151 -8.01 -16.19 -9.65
C THR A 151 -7.24 -15.15 -8.84
N PHE A 152 -6.40 -15.61 -7.92
CA PHE A 152 -5.56 -14.75 -7.08
C PHE A 152 -4.22 -14.44 -7.76
N TYR A 153 -3.91 -13.16 -7.96
CA TYR A 153 -2.71 -12.69 -8.64
C TYR A 153 -1.77 -11.88 -7.75
N ALA A 154 -2.32 -10.98 -6.94
CA ALA A 154 -1.54 -9.98 -6.24
C ALA A 154 -1.63 -10.11 -4.71
N ALA A 155 -0.49 -10.33 -4.07
CA ALA A 155 -0.39 -10.49 -2.63
C ALA A 155 -0.43 -9.11 -1.93
N PRO A 156 -1.36 -8.85 -0.99
CA PRO A 156 -1.35 -7.61 -0.24
C PRO A 156 -0.06 -7.47 0.58
N ASN A 157 0.44 -6.26 0.65
CA ASN A 157 1.69 -5.87 1.32
C ASN A 157 1.43 -4.99 2.54
N SER A 158 0.88 -3.81 2.29
CA SER A 158 0.66 -2.77 3.28
C SER A 158 -0.83 -2.49 3.50
N ALA A 159 -1.11 -1.86 4.61
CA ALA A 159 -2.35 -1.13 4.84
C ALA A 159 -1.99 0.29 5.28
N ASN A 160 -2.81 1.27 4.95
CA ASN A 160 -2.68 2.63 5.44
C ASN A 160 -4.03 3.16 5.90
N LEU A 161 -4.00 4.06 6.88
CA LEU A 161 -5.16 4.80 7.35
C LEU A 161 -5.16 6.16 6.68
N LYS A 162 -6.22 6.48 5.95
CA LYS A 162 -6.39 7.75 5.23
C LYS A 162 -7.17 8.78 6.03
N SER A 163 -8.06 8.35 6.92
CA SER A 163 -8.94 9.19 7.74
C SER A 163 -8.22 10.00 8.83
N LEU A 164 -7.09 10.59 8.49
CA LEU A 164 -6.23 11.37 9.41
C LEU A 164 -6.12 12.82 8.97
N VAL A 165 -6.08 13.71 9.97
CA VAL A 165 -5.67 15.10 9.79
C VAL A 165 -4.39 15.34 10.57
N TRP A 166 -3.34 15.69 9.86
CA TRP A 166 -2.05 16.05 10.41
C TRP A 166 -2.04 17.50 10.89
N TYR A 167 -1.41 17.75 12.02
CA TYR A 167 -1.23 19.09 12.61
C TYR A 167 0.05 19.13 13.42
N SER A 168 0.53 20.33 13.77
CA SER A 168 1.62 20.48 14.73
C SER A 168 1.06 20.76 16.13
N PRO A 169 1.25 19.86 17.12
CA PRO A 169 0.88 20.13 18.52
C PRO A 169 1.51 21.41 19.06
N LYS A 170 2.77 21.68 18.67
CA LYS A 170 3.49 22.89 19.10
C LYS A 170 2.87 24.17 18.53
N GLN A 171 2.47 24.15 17.23
CA GLN A 171 1.81 25.31 16.63
C GLN A 171 0.39 25.50 17.20
N PHE A 172 -0.35 24.42 17.40
CA PHE A 172 -1.67 24.49 18.03
C PHE A 172 -1.58 25.10 19.45
N ALA A 173 -0.65 24.63 20.26
CA ALA A 173 -0.41 25.17 21.59
C ALA A 173 0.00 26.66 21.55
N LYS A 174 0.88 27.04 20.61
CA LYS A 174 1.33 28.43 20.42
C LYS A 174 0.18 29.40 20.14
N TYR A 175 -0.82 28.98 19.37
CA TYR A 175 -1.95 29.83 18.96
C TYR A 175 -3.23 29.55 19.76
N GLY A 176 -3.20 28.66 20.75
CA GLY A 176 -4.36 28.32 21.58
C GLY A 176 -5.46 27.53 20.84
N TYR A 177 -5.07 26.74 19.82
CA TYR A 177 -6.00 25.87 19.11
C TYR A 177 -6.14 24.51 19.82
N SER A 178 -7.33 23.93 19.72
CA SER A 178 -7.66 22.60 20.21
C SER A 178 -7.95 21.65 19.06
N VAL A 179 -7.69 20.36 19.26
CA VAL A 179 -8.07 19.33 18.29
C VAL A 179 -9.60 19.31 18.16
N PRO A 180 -10.18 19.52 16.96
CA PRO A 180 -11.62 19.50 16.77
C PRO A 180 -12.15 18.06 16.85
N THR A 181 -13.35 17.91 17.44
CA THR A 181 -14.02 16.62 17.62
C THR A 181 -15.24 16.45 16.68
N THR A 182 -15.70 17.53 16.08
CA THR A 182 -16.81 17.54 15.13
C THR A 182 -16.39 18.21 13.81
N TRP A 183 -17.08 17.90 12.73
CA TRP A 183 -16.91 18.56 11.44
C TRP A 183 -17.13 20.08 11.53
N THR A 184 -18.15 20.49 12.26
CA THR A 184 -18.44 21.91 12.49
C THR A 184 -17.34 22.63 13.26
N ASP A 185 -16.78 22.00 14.31
CA ASP A 185 -15.67 22.58 15.08
C ASP A 185 -14.42 22.72 14.23
N MET A 186 -14.15 21.76 13.33
CA MET A 186 -13.03 21.79 12.41
C MET A 186 -13.09 23.02 11.49
N PHE A 187 -14.29 23.34 10.94
CA PHE A 187 -14.46 24.53 10.13
C PHE A 187 -14.45 25.82 10.95
N THR A 188 -15.07 25.81 12.11
CA THR A 188 -15.01 26.96 13.05
C THR A 188 -13.56 27.31 13.40
N GLN A 189 -12.73 26.30 13.61
CA GLN A 189 -11.30 26.51 13.87
C GLN A 189 -10.54 26.96 12.62
N SER A 190 -10.86 26.42 11.45
CA SER A 190 -10.29 26.87 10.18
C SER A 190 -10.62 28.35 9.90
N ASP A 191 -11.82 28.79 10.26
CA ASP A 191 -12.23 30.20 10.19
C ASP A 191 -11.40 31.09 11.12
N LYS A 192 -11.14 30.64 12.36
CA LYS A 192 -10.26 31.36 13.30
C LYS A 192 -8.83 31.47 12.79
N MET A 193 -8.29 30.37 12.22
CA MET A 193 -6.95 30.37 11.62
C MET A 193 -6.87 31.37 10.46
N ALA A 194 -7.84 31.35 9.54
CA ALA A 194 -7.91 32.25 8.40
C ALA A 194 -8.05 33.73 8.85
N ALA A 195 -8.89 34.00 9.86
CA ALA A 195 -9.03 35.35 10.43
C ALA A 195 -7.75 35.87 11.10
N ALA A 196 -6.91 34.96 11.59
CA ALA A 196 -5.57 35.27 12.12
C ALA A 196 -4.49 35.39 11.02
N GLY A 197 -4.86 35.33 9.75
CA GLY A 197 -3.93 35.42 8.60
C GLY A 197 -3.12 34.15 8.35
N GLN A 198 -3.55 33.01 8.90
CA GLN A 198 -2.87 31.73 8.71
C GLN A 198 -3.50 30.92 7.59
N THR A 199 -2.70 30.13 6.89
CA THR A 199 -3.19 29.09 5.97
C THR A 199 -3.73 27.92 6.80
N ALA A 200 -5.06 27.77 6.84
CA ALA A 200 -5.68 26.76 7.70
C ALA A 200 -5.41 25.33 7.22
N TRP A 201 -5.31 25.11 5.91
CA TRP A 201 -5.11 23.79 5.31
C TRP A 201 -3.96 23.81 4.31
N CYS A 202 -3.04 22.85 4.46
CA CYS A 202 -2.06 22.51 3.44
C CYS A 202 -2.76 21.76 2.31
N GLY A 203 -2.41 22.04 1.08
CA GLY A 203 -2.93 21.35 -0.09
C GLY A 203 -1.82 21.03 -1.09
N GLY A 204 -1.79 19.80 -1.57
CA GLY A 204 -0.86 19.35 -2.60
C GLY A 204 -1.35 18.04 -3.19
N ILE A 205 -1.55 18.01 -4.52
CA ILE A 205 -1.99 16.81 -5.25
C ILE A 205 -1.03 16.41 -6.36
N GLY A 206 0.12 17.10 -6.48
CA GLY A 206 1.17 16.73 -7.42
C GLY A 206 1.81 15.39 -7.03
N SER A 207 1.88 14.46 -7.99
CA SER A 207 2.43 13.12 -7.82
C SER A 207 2.92 12.54 -9.15
N GLY A 208 3.68 13.32 -9.94
CA GLY A 208 4.14 12.86 -11.25
C GLY A 208 2.99 12.39 -12.13
N GLY A 209 3.07 11.15 -12.63
CA GLY A 209 2.05 10.53 -13.47
C GLY A 209 0.72 10.26 -12.75
N ALA A 210 0.72 10.24 -11.42
CA ALA A 210 -0.46 10.02 -10.58
C ALA A 210 -1.03 11.33 -10.00
N THR A 211 -0.63 12.51 -10.53
CA THR A 211 -1.15 13.79 -10.06
C THR A 211 -2.69 13.79 -10.05
N GLY A 212 -3.26 14.17 -8.90
CA GLY A 212 -4.70 14.17 -8.66
C GLY A 212 -5.16 13.20 -7.57
N TRP A 213 -4.44 12.08 -7.34
CA TRP A 213 -4.85 11.06 -6.38
C TRP A 213 -5.11 11.60 -4.96
N PRO A 214 -4.34 12.55 -4.38
CA PRO A 214 -4.66 12.98 -3.02
C PRO A 214 -6.01 13.70 -2.90
N SER A 215 -6.49 14.30 -3.99
CA SER A 215 -7.81 14.94 -3.98
C SER A 215 -8.95 13.95 -4.14
N THR A 216 -8.69 12.74 -4.64
CA THR A 216 -9.71 11.68 -4.62
C THR A 216 -9.98 11.22 -3.20
N ASP A 217 -8.94 11.10 -2.35
CA ASP A 217 -9.08 10.81 -0.93
C ASP A 217 -10.01 11.83 -0.23
N TRP A 218 -9.89 13.12 -0.56
CA TRP A 218 -10.78 14.13 0.04
C TRP A 218 -12.25 13.89 -0.31
N LEU A 219 -12.55 13.52 -1.56
CA LEU A 219 -13.92 13.19 -1.94
C LEU A 219 -14.38 11.88 -1.30
N GLU A 220 -13.54 10.88 -1.28
CA GLU A 220 -13.80 9.56 -0.72
C GLU A 220 -14.14 9.64 0.76
N GLU A 221 -13.33 10.39 1.52
CA GLU A 221 -13.57 10.68 2.92
C GLU A 221 -14.91 11.40 3.16
N VAL A 222 -15.28 12.34 2.30
CA VAL A 222 -16.58 13.04 2.41
C VAL A 222 -17.73 12.12 2.03
N VAL A 223 -17.63 11.36 0.93
CA VAL A 223 -18.69 10.44 0.49
C VAL A 223 -19.00 9.41 1.56
N VAL A 224 -17.99 8.75 2.15
CA VAL A 224 -18.26 7.75 3.21
C VAL A 224 -18.88 8.41 4.45
N ARG A 225 -18.47 9.64 4.80
CA ARG A 225 -18.98 10.38 5.98
C ARG A 225 -20.39 10.93 5.81
N GLU A 226 -20.75 11.34 4.61
CA GLU A 226 -22.08 11.88 4.31
C GLU A 226 -23.10 10.77 3.98
N ALA A 227 -22.73 9.87 3.07
CA ALA A 227 -23.63 8.93 2.42
C ALA A 227 -23.46 7.46 2.87
N GLY A 228 -22.39 7.14 3.59
CA GLY A 228 -22.11 5.80 4.12
C GLY A 228 -21.58 4.80 3.09
N ALA A 229 -21.17 3.63 3.58
CA ALA A 229 -20.47 2.60 2.79
C ALA A 229 -21.32 2.03 1.65
N THR A 230 -22.66 2.00 1.76
CA THR A 230 -23.53 1.47 0.69
C THR A 230 -23.47 2.35 -0.56
N VAL A 231 -23.59 3.66 -0.39
CA VAL A 231 -23.48 4.62 -1.51
C VAL A 231 -22.07 4.59 -2.05
N TYR A 232 -21.05 4.59 -1.19
CA TYR A 232 -19.64 4.50 -1.54
C TYR A 232 -19.33 3.28 -2.43
N ASN A 233 -19.74 2.08 -2.03
CA ASN A 233 -19.50 0.85 -2.81
C ASN A 233 -20.30 0.82 -4.12
N ASN A 234 -21.50 1.41 -4.15
CA ASN A 234 -22.28 1.57 -5.38
C ASN A 234 -21.64 2.59 -6.33
N TRP A 235 -20.96 3.61 -5.81
CA TRP A 235 -20.19 4.56 -6.60
C TRP A 235 -18.94 3.89 -7.23
N ILE A 236 -18.18 3.09 -6.49
CA ILE A 236 -17.07 2.29 -7.04
C ILE A 236 -17.51 1.44 -8.25
N SER A 237 -18.73 0.90 -8.20
CA SER A 237 -19.27 0.04 -9.27
C SER A 237 -20.12 0.79 -10.30
N HIS A 238 -20.17 2.12 -10.25
CA HIS A 238 -20.97 3.02 -11.10
C HIS A 238 -22.48 2.76 -11.09
N LYS A 239 -22.99 2.10 -10.06
CA LYS A 239 -24.43 2.05 -9.79
C LYS A 239 -24.93 3.38 -9.25
N VAL A 240 -24.07 4.12 -8.57
CA VAL A 240 -24.19 5.55 -8.27
C VAL A 240 -23.16 6.26 -9.13
N LYS A 241 -23.59 7.23 -9.92
CA LYS A 241 -22.76 7.99 -10.85
C LYS A 241 -22.08 9.18 -10.16
N PHE A 242 -21.01 9.70 -10.75
CA PHE A 242 -20.40 10.95 -10.30
C PHE A 242 -21.38 12.13 -10.40
N SER A 243 -22.26 12.13 -11.41
CA SER A 243 -23.30 13.14 -11.59
C SER A 243 -24.54 12.98 -10.70
N ASP A 244 -24.65 11.91 -9.92
CA ASP A 244 -25.76 11.69 -8.99
C ASP A 244 -25.67 12.60 -7.76
N ALA A 245 -26.83 12.93 -7.20
CA ALA A 245 -26.96 13.92 -6.13
C ALA A 245 -26.00 13.69 -4.93
N PRO A 246 -25.81 12.48 -4.37
CA PRO A 246 -24.92 12.29 -3.22
C PRO A 246 -23.47 12.61 -3.56
N ILE A 247 -22.97 12.28 -4.75
CA ILE A 247 -21.58 12.55 -5.14
C ILE A 247 -21.38 14.03 -5.47
N ILE A 248 -22.32 14.65 -6.18
CA ILE A 248 -22.32 16.11 -6.42
C ILE A 248 -22.33 16.89 -5.10
N HIS A 249 -23.10 16.43 -4.10
CA HIS A 249 -23.13 17.06 -2.78
C HIS A 249 -21.74 16.95 -2.12
N ALA A 250 -21.17 15.77 -2.06
CA ALA A 250 -19.84 15.54 -1.50
C ALA A 250 -18.74 16.35 -2.23
N MET A 251 -18.78 16.44 -3.56
CA MET A 251 -17.85 17.28 -4.32
C MET A 251 -18.00 18.77 -3.94
N ASN A 252 -19.21 19.27 -3.72
CA ASN A 252 -19.39 20.64 -3.26
C ASN A 252 -18.87 20.84 -1.82
N THR A 253 -19.01 19.84 -0.94
CA THR A 253 -18.41 19.87 0.40
C THR A 253 -16.88 19.96 0.32
N VAL A 254 -16.24 19.13 -0.53
CA VAL A 254 -14.79 19.20 -0.79
C VAL A 254 -14.39 20.58 -1.34
N TRP A 255 -15.17 21.14 -2.27
CA TRP A 255 -14.87 22.47 -2.81
C TRP A 255 -14.99 23.56 -1.76
N GLY A 256 -16.00 23.50 -0.89
CA GLY A 256 -16.15 24.40 0.26
C GLY A 256 -15.01 24.29 1.28
N TRP A 257 -14.31 23.17 1.29
CA TRP A 257 -13.16 22.88 2.14
C TRP A 257 -11.84 23.20 1.45
N MET A 258 -11.38 22.36 0.53
CA MET A 258 -10.08 22.42 -0.12
C MET A 258 -10.03 23.29 -1.37
N GLY A 259 -11.19 23.66 -1.95
CA GLY A 259 -11.34 24.65 -3.00
C GLY A 259 -11.55 26.08 -2.50
N ASN A 260 -11.57 26.29 -1.17
CA ASN A 260 -11.81 27.58 -0.57
C ASN A 260 -10.51 28.36 -0.32
N SER A 261 -10.29 29.42 -1.10
CA SER A 261 -9.07 30.24 -1.00
C SER A 261 -8.87 30.88 0.38
N LYS A 262 -9.92 31.05 1.18
CA LYS A 262 -9.84 31.49 2.58
C LYS A 262 -9.00 30.53 3.44
N TYR A 263 -9.07 29.23 3.15
CA TYR A 263 -8.42 28.20 3.94
C TYR A 263 -7.07 27.75 3.39
N VAL A 264 -6.96 27.64 2.06
CA VAL A 264 -5.79 27.07 1.38
C VAL A 264 -4.91 28.11 0.68
N GLY A 265 -5.31 29.39 0.69
CA GLY A 265 -4.66 30.41 -0.12
C GLY A 265 -5.00 30.27 -1.61
N LYS A 266 -4.02 30.30 -2.49
CA LYS A 266 -4.25 30.20 -3.95
C LYS A 266 -4.56 28.76 -4.34
N VAL A 267 -5.83 28.44 -4.60
CA VAL A 267 -6.32 27.09 -4.91
C VAL A 267 -5.55 26.42 -6.05
N SER A 268 -5.21 27.14 -7.11
CA SER A 268 -4.49 26.58 -8.26
C SER A 268 -3.08 26.05 -7.94
N THR A 269 -2.46 26.49 -6.83
CA THR A 269 -1.16 25.95 -6.40
C THR A 269 -1.25 24.52 -5.87
N ILE A 270 -2.43 24.07 -5.44
CA ILE A 270 -2.69 22.70 -4.98
C ILE A 270 -2.31 21.69 -6.07
N ALA A 271 -2.64 21.96 -7.33
CA ALA A 271 -2.35 21.07 -8.45
C ALA A 271 -0.85 20.94 -8.77
N THR A 272 -0.03 21.93 -8.38
CA THR A 272 1.41 21.99 -8.67
C THR A 272 2.28 21.71 -7.44
N THR A 273 1.71 21.72 -6.24
CA THR A 273 2.41 21.34 -5.01
C THR A 273 2.40 19.82 -4.89
N SER A 274 3.55 19.19 -4.67
CA SER A 274 3.60 17.75 -4.42
C SER A 274 2.92 17.40 -3.10
N PHE A 275 2.33 16.21 -3.00
CA PHE A 275 1.71 15.78 -1.76
C PHE A 275 2.74 15.62 -0.64
N GLN A 276 4.00 15.26 -0.99
CA GLN A 276 5.11 15.18 -0.06
C GLN A 276 5.50 16.58 0.46
N ASP A 277 5.53 17.60 -0.40
CA ASP A 277 5.87 18.96 0.03
C ASP A 277 4.78 19.56 0.90
N ALA A 278 3.52 19.20 0.68
CA ALA A 278 2.40 19.71 1.47
C ALA A 278 2.56 19.44 2.98
N VAL A 279 3.11 18.28 3.38
CA VAL A 279 3.29 17.95 4.82
C VAL A 279 4.42 18.74 5.46
N THR A 280 5.38 19.25 4.68
CA THR A 280 6.55 19.98 5.23
C THR A 280 6.14 21.29 5.89
N GLY A 281 4.98 21.84 5.54
CA GLY A 281 4.39 23.04 6.15
C GLY A 281 3.90 22.84 7.58
N ILE A 282 3.58 21.61 7.97
CA ILE A 282 3.00 21.29 9.30
C ILE A 282 3.96 21.63 10.46
N PRO A 283 5.20 21.12 10.51
CA PRO A 283 6.12 21.45 11.62
C PRO A 283 6.45 22.93 11.74
N SER A 284 6.55 23.63 10.61
CA SER A 284 6.90 25.06 10.57
C SER A 284 5.72 26.00 10.88
N GLY A 285 4.48 25.50 10.74
CA GLY A 285 3.27 26.31 10.82
C GLY A 285 3.04 27.17 9.56
N ALA A 286 3.66 26.84 8.42
CA ALA A 286 3.37 27.48 7.13
C ALA A 286 1.90 27.21 6.72
N CYS A 287 1.36 26.08 7.11
CA CYS A 287 -0.06 25.76 7.12
C CYS A 287 -0.36 24.90 8.37
N MET A 288 -1.60 24.90 8.82
CA MET A 288 -1.94 24.43 10.16
C MET A 288 -2.42 22.98 10.19
N GLN A 289 -3.05 22.51 9.12
CA GLN A 289 -3.69 21.19 9.04
C GLN A 289 -3.47 20.57 7.64
N LEU A 290 -3.39 19.24 7.55
CA LEU A 290 -3.30 18.49 6.29
C LEU A 290 -4.10 17.18 6.43
N GLN A 291 -5.10 16.95 5.57
CA GLN A 291 -5.68 15.61 5.46
C GLN A 291 -4.77 14.77 4.56
N GLN A 292 -4.23 13.68 5.12
CA GLN A 292 -3.38 12.75 4.39
C GLN A 292 -3.19 11.45 5.18
N ALA A 293 -2.94 10.36 4.45
CA ALA A 293 -2.75 9.02 5.00
C ALA A 293 -1.54 8.90 5.95
N SER A 294 -1.51 7.82 6.73
CA SER A 294 -0.47 7.55 7.73
C SER A 294 0.95 7.52 7.15
N PHE A 295 1.14 7.04 5.90
CA PHE A 295 2.45 6.91 5.27
C PHE A 295 3.16 8.26 5.01
N ILE A 296 2.43 9.40 5.01
CA ILE A 296 3.05 10.72 4.78
C ILE A 296 4.09 11.08 5.85
N ALA A 297 4.07 10.38 6.98
CA ALA A 297 5.10 10.49 8.02
C ALA A 297 6.54 10.34 7.46
N ALA A 298 6.70 9.58 6.38
CA ALA A 298 7.99 9.39 5.72
C ALA A 298 8.50 10.64 4.99
N SER A 299 7.61 11.59 4.65
CA SER A 299 7.93 12.83 3.93
C SER A 299 8.11 14.05 4.84
N LEU A 300 7.96 13.89 6.13
CA LEU A 300 8.24 14.96 7.09
C LEU A 300 9.73 15.37 7.05
N PRO A 301 10.06 16.64 7.27
CA PRO A 301 11.44 17.11 7.33
C PRO A 301 12.28 16.25 8.28
N LYS A 302 13.53 15.98 7.88
CA LYS A 302 14.46 15.17 8.69
C LYS A 302 14.61 15.74 10.09
N GLY A 303 14.48 14.87 11.09
CA GLY A 303 14.54 15.24 12.50
C GLY A 303 13.21 15.64 13.12
N SER A 304 12.12 15.70 12.32
CA SER A 304 10.77 15.89 12.88
C SER A 304 10.40 14.72 13.79
N VAL A 305 9.74 15.04 14.91
CA VAL A 305 9.25 14.08 15.89
C VAL A 305 7.73 13.93 15.73
N VAL A 306 7.29 12.71 15.37
CA VAL A 306 5.87 12.37 15.26
C VAL A 306 5.38 11.83 16.60
N SER A 307 4.68 12.66 17.35
CA SER A 307 4.10 12.30 18.65
C SER A 307 3.05 13.32 19.09
N PRO A 308 2.19 13.01 20.09
CA PRO A 308 1.18 13.94 20.62
C PRO A 308 1.72 15.29 21.13
N THR A 309 3.02 15.39 21.39
CA THR A 309 3.70 16.61 21.85
C THR A 309 4.84 17.03 20.91
N GLY A 310 4.96 16.35 19.76
CA GLY A 310 6.04 16.53 18.81
C GLY A 310 5.84 17.67 17.82
N ASP A 311 6.56 17.57 16.71
CA ASP A 311 6.52 18.56 15.61
C ASP A 311 5.31 18.32 14.70
N ALA A 312 4.88 17.07 14.58
CA ALA A 312 3.69 16.65 13.85
C ALA A 312 2.94 15.57 14.64
N TRP A 313 1.62 15.59 14.56
CA TRP A 313 0.75 14.57 15.09
C TRP A 313 -0.54 14.50 14.26
N VAL A 314 -1.43 13.59 14.61
CA VAL A 314 -2.68 13.38 13.88
C VAL A 314 -3.89 13.42 14.79
N TYR A 315 -5.04 13.80 14.22
CA TYR A 315 -6.34 13.48 14.78
C TYR A 315 -7.21 12.80 13.72
N TYR A 316 -8.20 12.06 14.17
CA TYR A 316 -9.15 11.42 13.28
C TYR A 316 -10.04 12.47 12.61
N LEU A 317 -10.20 12.40 11.27
CA LEU A 317 -11.08 13.29 10.52
C LEU A 317 -12.52 13.12 11.00
N PRO A 318 -13.19 14.17 11.55
CA PRO A 318 -14.49 14.03 12.17
C PRO A 318 -15.58 13.51 11.23
N GLY A 319 -16.57 12.82 11.79
CA GLY A 319 -17.77 12.41 11.07
C GLY A 319 -18.64 13.58 10.64
N ILE A 320 -19.41 13.41 9.57
CA ILE A 320 -20.39 14.40 9.07
C ILE A 320 -21.81 13.95 9.44
N ASN A 321 -22.19 12.76 9.00
CA ASN A 321 -23.50 12.18 9.28
C ASN A 321 -23.42 11.28 10.52
N PRO A 322 -24.14 11.59 11.62
CA PRO A 322 -24.08 10.79 12.85
C PRO A 322 -24.61 9.36 12.69
N ALA A 323 -25.34 9.06 11.61
CA ALA A 323 -25.78 7.70 11.31
C ALA A 323 -24.66 6.81 10.76
N VAL A 324 -23.53 7.38 10.35
CA VAL A 324 -22.35 6.63 9.88
C VAL A 324 -21.37 6.50 11.02
N THR A 325 -21.25 5.28 11.56
CA THR A 325 -20.41 5.02 12.73
C THR A 325 -18.94 4.95 12.31
N THR A 326 -18.11 5.80 12.87
CA THR A 326 -16.64 5.85 12.71
C THR A 326 -16.21 5.49 11.26
N PRO A 327 -16.54 6.34 10.25
CA PRO A 327 -16.15 6.06 8.87
C PRO A 327 -14.62 6.08 8.72
N VAL A 328 -14.05 4.98 8.22
CA VAL A 328 -12.61 4.78 8.05
C VAL A 328 -12.32 4.44 6.61
N GLU A 329 -11.57 5.30 5.95
CA GLU A 329 -10.98 5.01 4.66
C GLU A 329 -9.57 4.48 4.84
N GLY A 330 -9.25 3.40 4.10
CA GLY A 330 -7.93 2.81 4.05
C GLY A 330 -7.55 2.39 2.65
N GLY A 331 -6.28 2.28 2.43
CA GLY A 331 -5.69 1.78 1.19
C GLY A 331 -4.61 0.74 1.48
N GLY A 332 -3.92 0.31 0.44
CA GLY A 332 -2.80 -0.61 0.56
C GLY A 332 -2.21 -0.96 -0.78
N GLU A 333 -1.11 -1.69 -0.75
CA GLU A 333 -0.35 -2.06 -1.94
C GLU A 333 -0.30 -3.57 -2.10
N PHE A 334 -0.07 -4.05 -3.32
CA PHE A 334 -0.11 -5.46 -3.67
C PHE A 334 1.05 -5.85 -4.58
N TYR A 335 1.70 -6.99 -4.34
CA TYR A 335 2.76 -7.54 -5.19
C TYR A 335 2.18 -8.38 -6.32
N LEU A 336 2.24 -7.88 -7.55
CA LEU A 336 1.82 -8.54 -8.78
C LEU A 336 3.04 -9.06 -9.55
N ALA A 337 3.03 -10.34 -9.98
CA ALA A 337 4.12 -10.95 -10.73
C ALA A 337 3.86 -10.94 -12.24
N PHE A 338 4.93 -10.77 -13.02
CA PHE A 338 4.91 -10.85 -14.51
C PHE A 338 5.71 -12.02 -15.07
N ASN A 339 6.33 -12.81 -14.21
CA ASN A 339 6.95 -14.09 -14.59
C ASN A 339 6.88 -15.09 -13.43
N SER A 340 7.12 -16.37 -13.73
CA SER A 340 7.12 -17.48 -12.78
C SER A 340 8.51 -18.02 -12.47
N ASN A 341 9.56 -17.23 -12.68
CA ASN A 341 10.93 -17.62 -12.37
C ASN A 341 11.05 -17.98 -10.90
N LYS A 342 11.89 -18.98 -10.59
CA LYS A 342 12.06 -19.45 -9.21
C LYS A 342 12.46 -18.31 -8.25
N ALA A 343 13.35 -17.40 -8.68
CA ALA A 343 13.76 -16.26 -7.85
C ALA A 343 12.59 -15.29 -7.60
N THR A 344 11.78 -14.99 -8.63
CA THR A 344 10.58 -14.14 -8.48
C THR A 344 9.57 -14.76 -7.53
N ALA A 345 9.31 -16.07 -7.65
CA ALA A 345 8.41 -16.79 -6.75
C ALA A 345 8.90 -16.80 -5.29
N GLU A 346 10.22 -16.97 -5.05
CA GLU A 346 10.81 -16.89 -3.71
C GLU A 346 10.68 -15.50 -3.10
N VAL A 347 10.94 -14.44 -3.88
CA VAL A 347 10.78 -13.06 -3.43
C VAL A 347 9.31 -12.78 -3.10
N GLN A 348 8.37 -13.12 -4.00
CA GLN A 348 6.95 -12.89 -3.75
C GLN A 348 6.47 -13.68 -2.51
N THR A 349 6.99 -14.90 -2.30
CA THR A 349 6.69 -15.70 -1.11
C THR A 349 7.16 -14.98 0.15
N PHE A 350 8.41 -14.50 0.19
CA PHE A 350 8.94 -13.74 1.33
C PHE A 350 8.11 -12.49 1.60
N LEU A 351 7.82 -11.68 0.58
CA LEU A 351 7.08 -10.43 0.68
C LEU A 351 5.61 -10.64 1.14
N SER A 352 5.09 -11.88 1.11
CA SER A 352 3.77 -12.24 1.61
C SER A 352 3.74 -12.71 3.08
N THR A 353 4.91 -12.79 3.74
CA THR A 353 5.03 -13.33 5.11
C THR A 353 4.88 -12.27 6.21
N PRO A 354 4.51 -12.67 7.44
CA PRO A 354 4.59 -11.80 8.61
C PRO A 354 6.00 -11.26 8.88
N GLN A 355 7.05 -12.05 8.60
CA GLN A 355 8.45 -11.66 8.81
C GLN A 355 8.83 -10.44 7.97
N TRP A 356 8.42 -10.41 6.70
CA TRP A 356 8.57 -9.23 5.86
C TRP A 356 7.91 -8.01 6.49
N ALA A 357 6.63 -8.13 6.86
CA ALA A 357 5.86 -7.02 7.44
C ALA A 357 6.52 -6.51 8.74
N ILE A 358 6.94 -7.41 9.65
CA ILE A 358 7.65 -7.06 10.89
C ILE A 358 8.94 -6.29 10.57
N THR A 359 9.74 -6.77 9.61
CA THR A 359 10.99 -6.11 9.23
C THR A 359 10.73 -4.75 8.61
N ARG A 360 9.68 -4.62 7.80
CA ARG A 360 9.31 -3.34 7.16
C ARG A 360 8.79 -2.31 8.17
N VAL A 361 7.97 -2.72 9.15
CA VAL A 361 7.55 -1.85 10.27
C VAL A 361 8.77 -1.33 11.03
N LYS A 362 9.71 -2.21 11.38
CA LYS A 362 10.95 -1.79 12.06
C LYS A 362 11.77 -0.80 11.22
N ALA A 363 11.81 -0.99 9.91
CA ALA A 363 12.51 -0.09 8.97
C ALA A 363 11.79 1.26 8.77
N ALA A 364 10.53 1.41 9.19
CA ALA A 364 9.84 2.70 9.18
C ALA A 364 10.46 3.72 10.15
N GLY A 365 11.18 3.23 11.16
CA GLY A 365 11.89 4.08 12.12
C GLY A 365 10.98 4.74 13.15
N SER A 366 11.49 5.79 13.80
CA SER A 366 10.80 6.45 14.92
C SER A 366 9.50 7.17 14.54
N ASN A 367 9.36 7.59 13.29
CA ASN A 367 8.17 8.31 12.83
C ASN A 367 7.03 7.37 12.38
N GLY A 368 7.31 6.07 12.17
CA GLY A 368 6.31 5.10 11.76
C GLY A 368 5.70 5.39 10.38
N GLY A 369 4.39 5.18 10.27
CA GLY A 369 3.57 5.48 9.09
C GLY A 369 3.35 4.28 8.16
N TRP A 370 4.00 3.13 8.41
CA TRP A 370 3.80 1.93 7.61
C TRP A 370 3.17 0.80 8.44
N LEU A 371 2.06 0.27 7.95
CA LEU A 371 1.31 -0.79 8.60
C LEU A 371 1.07 -1.95 7.63
N SER A 372 0.68 -3.10 8.19
CA SER A 372 0.19 -4.25 7.45
C SER A 372 -1.05 -4.82 8.13
N ALA A 373 -2.04 -5.20 7.33
CA ALA A 373 -3.22 -5.93 7.82
C ALA A 373 -2.98 -7.44 7.92
N ASN A 374 -1.71 -7.87 7.89
CA ASN A 374 -1.29 -9.26 8.10
C ASN A 374 -1.46 -9.65 9.57
N SER A 375 -2.40 -10.53 9.88
CA SER A 375 -2.72 -10.97 11.25
C SER A 375 -1.59 -11.74 11.96
N GLY A 376 -0.55 -12.14 11.23
CA GLY A 376 0.66 -12.74 11.80
C GLY A 376 1.65 -11.71 12.35
N VAL A 377 1.39 -10.40 12.18
CA VAL A 377 2.20 -9.33 12.77
C VAL A 377 1.71 -9.04 14.18
N PRO A 378 2.51 -9.28 15.22
CA PRO A 378 2.10 -8.98 16.60
C PRO A 378 1.83 -7.49 16.79
N ALA A 379 0.81 -7.13 17.54
CA ALA A 379 0.47 -5.74 17.86
C ALA A 379 1.65 -4.98 18.51
N SER A 380 2.48 -5.67 19.29
CA SER A 380 3.70 -5.13 19.89
C SER A 380 4.77 -4.68 18.88
N THR A 381 4.65 -5.08 17.62
CA THR A 381 5.52 -4.60 16.53
C THR A 381 5.29 -3.11 16.26
N TYR A 382 4.06 -2.62 16.46
CA TYR A 382 3.67 -1.22 16.28
C TYR A 382 3.98 -0.40 17.54
N SER A 383 5.27 -0.24 17.84
CA SER A 383 5.72 0.51 19.02
C SER A 383 5.64 2.04 18.85
N ASN A 384 5.56 2.51 17.61
CA ASN A 384 5.35 3.93 17.32
C ASN A 384 3.89 4.32 17.62
N PRO A 385 3.65 5.46 18.32
CA PRO A 385 2.30 5.91 18.68
C PRO A 385 1.36 6.10 17.47
N LEU A 386 1.86 6.59 16.32
CA LEU A 386 1.09 6.76 15.09
C LEU A 386 0.63 5.41 14.55
N ASP A 387 1.54 4.43 14.49
CA ASP A 387 1.23 3.10 13.97
C ASP A 387 0.22 2.38 14.88
N ALA A 388 0.40 2.48 16.21
CA ALA A 388 -0.54 1.91 17.18
C ALA A 388 -1.95 2.54 17.06
N LEU A 389 -2.02 3.87 16.89
CA LEU A 389 -3.28 4.58 16.67
C LEU A 389 -3.93 4.16 15.36
N SER A 390 -3.17 4.11 14.27
CA SER A 390 -3.67 3.74 12.94
C SER A 390 -4.14 2.28 12.91
N ALA A 391 -3.39 1.35 13.50
CA ALA A 391 -3.79 -0.04 13.63
C ALA A 391 -5.10 -0.21 14.41
N LYS A 392 -5.30 0.60 15.47
CA LYS A 392 -6.56 0.61 16.24
C LYS A 392 -7.75 0.97 15.37
N TYR A 393 -7.67 2.04 14.55
CA TYR A 393 -8.78 2.43 13.66
C TYR A 393 -9.05 1.39 12.56
N LEU A 394 -7.98 0.85 11.94
CA LEU A 394 -8.11 -0.15 10.87
C LEU A 394 -8.64 -1.50 11.36
N SER A 395 -8.50 -1.81 12.64
CA SER A 395 -8.95 -3.07 13.25
C SER A 395 -10.23 -2.95 14.09
N ASP A 396 -10.80 -1.76 14.23
CA ASP A 396 -12.02 -1.55 15.02
C ASP A 396 -13.22 -2.20 14.30
N PRO A 397 -13.84 -3.25 14.89
CA PRO A 397 -14.99 -3.95 14.28
C PRO A 397 -16.25 -3.08 14.23
N HIS A 398 -16.29 -1.95 14.95
CA HIS A 398 -17.41 -1.01 14.96
C HIS A 398 -17.24 0.11 13.95
N SER A 399 -16.10 0.21 13.27
CA SER A 399 -15.89 1.20 12.22
C SER A 399 -16.59 0.82 10.92
N THR A 400 -17.04 1.84 10.17
CA THR A 400 -17.48 1.70 8.79
C THR A 400 -16.25 1.79 7.88
N PHE A 401 -15.57 0.67 7.67
CA PHE A 401 -14.36 0.62 6.84
C PHE A 401 -14.73 0.58 5.34
N VAL A 402 -14.04 1.40 4.54
CA VAL A 402 -14.05 1.35 3.08
C VAL A 402 -12.62 1.33 2.55
N PHE A 403 -12.42 0.68 1.41
CA PHE A 403 -11.16 0.76 0.67
C PHE A 403 -11.23 1.95 -0.29
N ASP A 404 -10.10 2.59 -0.55
CA ASP A 404 -9.92 3.67 -1.53
C ASP A 404 -10.71 3.41 -2.82
N ALA A 405 -11.66 4.30 -3.14
CA ALA A 405 -12.57 4.09 -4.25
C ALA A 405 -11.86 4.24 -5.58
N SER A 406 -10.99 5.24 -5.72
CA SER A 406 -10.26 5.48 -6.98
C SER A 406 -9.35 4.32 -7.32
N ASP A 407 -8.69 3.73 -6.32
CA ASP A 407 -7.85 2.55 -6.48
C ASP A 407 -8.65 1.29 -6.84
N ALA A 408 -9.88 1.18 -6.34
CA ALA A 408 -10.78 0.05 -6.59
C ALA A 408 -11.57 0.16 -7.90
N MET A 409 -11.76 1.38 -8.44
CA MET A 409 -12.42 1.61 -9.74
C MET A 409 -11.59 1.04 -10.90
N PRO A 410 -12.22 0.80 -12.08
CA PRO A 410 -11.44 0.50 -13.28
C PRO A 410 -10.33 1.54 -13.50
N ALA A 411 -9.10 1.11 -13.83
CA ALA A 411 -7.94 2.01 -13.93
C ALA A 411 -8.17 3.20 -14.88
N ALA A 412 -8.92 3.03 -15.97
CA ALA A 412 -9.29 4.13 -16.87
C ALA A 412 -10.10 5.23 -16.17
N ILE A 413 -10.78 4.89 -15.07
CA ILE A 413 -11.56 5.83 -14.26
C ILE A 413 -10.73 6.34 -13.09
N GLY A 414 -10.36 5.47 -12.15
CA GLY A 414 -9.65 5.88 -10.95
C GLY A 414 -8.33 6.55 -11.26
N ASN A 415 -7.42 5.82 -11.92
CA ASN A 415 -6.09 6.31 -12.30
C ASN A 415 -6.11 7.28 -13.52
N GLY A 416 -7.20 7.29 -14.28
CA GLY A 416 -7.34 8.09 -15.50
C GLY A 416 -8.23 9.31 -15.32
N ALA A 417 -9.53 9.14 -15.63
CA ALA A 417 -10.49 10.23 -15.73
C ALA A 417 -10.71 10.98 -14.40
N MET A 418 -10.65 10.28 -13.27
CA MET A 418 -10.83 10.90 -11.94
C MET A 418 -9.61 11.75 -11.58
N TRP A 419 -8.39 11.22 -11.67
CA TRP A 419 -7.17 11.99 -11.36
C TRP A 419 -7.00 13.21 -12.26
N THR A 420 -7.19 13.05 -13.58
CA THR A 420 -7.10 14.18 -14.52
C THR A 420 -8.22 15.20 -14.33
N GLY A 421 -9.45 14.73 -14.09
CA GLY A 421 -10.59 15.59 -13.82
C GLY A 421 -10.42 16.42 -12.53
N PHE A 422 -9.85 15.81 -11.50
CA PHE A 422 -9.60 16.47 -10.21
C PHE A 422 -8.42 17.43 -10.29
N THR A 423 -7.39 17.08 -11.05
CA THR A 423 -6.30 18.00 -11.35
C THR A 423 -6.81 19.25 -12.06
N ASP A 424 -7.66 19.10 -13.09
CA ASP A 424 -8.31 20.22 -13.78
C ASP A 424 -9.24 21.01 -12.84
N TRP A 425 -9.95 20.32 -11.95
CA TRP A 425 -10.83 20.95 -10.96
C TRP A 425 -10.09 21.94 -10.07
N PHE A 426 -8.98 21.51 -9.46
CA PHE A 426 -8.19 22.36 -8.57
C PHE A 426 -7.31 23.37 -9.31
N ALA A 427 -6.76 23.02 -10.48
CA ALA A 427 -5.91 23.93 -11.27
C ALA A 427 -6.71 25.09 -11.85
N ASN A 428 -7.90 24.82 -12.40
CA ASN A 428 -8.67 25.75 -13.23
C ASN A 428 -10.01 26.16 -12.63
N GLY A 429 -10.44 25.59 -11.50
CA GLY A 429 -11.75 25.85 -10.90
C GLY A 429 -12.90 25.32 -11.76
N THR A 430 -12.68 24.24 -12.53
CA THR A 430 -13.69 23.65 -13.41
C THR A 430 -14.94 23.27 -12.60
N ALA A 431 -16.12 23.61 -13.11
CA ALA A 431 -17.38 23.39 -12.38
C ALA A 431 -17.59 21.91 -12.02
N VAL A 432 -18.01 21.63 -10.79
CA VAL A 432 -18.24 20.27 -10.24
C VAL A 432 -19.05 19.39 -11.21
N LYS A 433 -20.17 19.89 -11.72
CA LYS A 433 -21.01 19.13 -12.68
C LYS A 433 -20.27 18.76 -13.97
N THR A 434 -19.35 19.62 -14.43
CA THR A 434 -18.55 19.36 -15.64
C THR A 434 -17.54 18.26 -15.38
N VAL A 435 -16.84 18.31 -14.23
CA VAL A 435 -15.88 17.26 -13.82
C VAL A 435 -16.60 15.93 -13.68
N ALA A 436 -17.72 15.88 -12.93
CA ALA A 436 -18.51 14.68 -12.73
C ALA A 436 -18.98 14.05 -14.05
N ALA A 437 -19.56 14.86 -14.96
CA ALA A 437 -20.05 14.38 -16.25
C ALA A 437 -18.91 13.83 -17.14
N ARG A 438 -17.71 14.44 -17.10
CA ARG A 438 -16.54 13.94 -17.83
C ARG A 438 -16.09 12.56 -17.33
N ILE A 439 -16.08 12.36 -16.00
CA ILE A 439 -15.69 11.08 -15.40
C ILE A 439 -16.74 10.01 -15.75
N ASP A 440 -18.03 10.30 -15.63
CA ASP A 440 -19.11 9.38 -16.01
C ASP A 440 -19.02 8.98 -17.49
N SER A 441 -18.72 9.92 -18.38
CA SER A 441 -18.61 9.65 -19.84
C SER A 441 -17.39 8.79 -20.20
N ALA A 442 -16.37 8.73 -19.35
CA ALA A 442 -15.19 7.90 -19.53
C ALA A 442 -15.41 6.45 -19.05
N TRP A 443 -16.55 6.17 -18.39
CA TRP A 443 -16.79 4.84 -17.83
C TRP A 443 -16.85 3.78 -18.93
N PRO A 444 -16.13 2.65 -18.77
CA PRO A 444 -16.13 1.59 -19.76
C PRO A 444 -17.56 1.06 -19.99
N THR A 445 -18.01 1.05 -21.25
CA THR A 445 -19.26 0.34 -21.61
C THR A 445 -19.08 -1.14 -21.38
N ALA A 446 -20.02 -1.76 -20.65
CA ALA A 446 -20.03 -3.22 -20.51
C ALA A 446 -20.03 -3.84 -21.93
N LYS A 447 -19.01 -4.65 -22.23
CA LYS A 447 -18.94 -5.43 -23.45
C LYS A 447 -19.81 -6.68 -23.34
#